data_656cb2d8c7eab22ba705605125c99823
#
_entry.id   656cb2d8c7eab22ba705605125c99823
#
_cell.length_a   1.000
_cell.length_b   1.000
_cell.length_c   1.000
_cell.angle_alpha   90.00
_cell.angle_beta   90.00
_cell.angle_gamma   90.00
#
_symmetry.space_group_name_H-M   'P 1'
#
loop_
_entity.id
_entity.type
_entity.pdbx_description
1 polymer ?
#
loop_
_entity_poly.entity_id
_entity_poly.type
_entity_poly.pdbx_seq_one_letter_code
_entity_poly.pdbx_strand_id
1 'polypeptide(L)'
;MASRARRTRPEAVVVQRPGRPRMVMYVFGRFIRAAHWIRNGLLIWLVISGFYLANPFLARNPVTDTSSNFVLAQVRGLHVMAGWLLLAFTLVRIYQFLFIRRDGRLGLGAELRMAPILLNWKAWRDQLAFYLLLRRDHPHFTYSNYGPLQYLVYTLLYAALLVISVTGILLAAPYVQGGLASFGAGLLRPIEVALGGLANVRALHHFTMWFFIVFTLIHIYMAVWNSLRTGNMLIEGIISGFKAVDTEVERATEADVAPDAADDTTNATSKDTKAQGKAQGKAKGSKR
;
A
#
# COMPACT_ATOMS: atom_id res chain seq x y z
N MET A 1 -3.72 -37.57 -9.53
CA MET A 1 -2.36 -37.00 -9.67
C MET A 1 -2.46 -35.72 -10.47
N ALA A 2 -2.55 -34.58 -9.82
CA ALA A 2 -2.58 -33.24 -10.48
C ALA A 2 -1.18 -32.64 -10.40
N SER A 3 -0.52 -32.55 -11.56
CA SER A 3 0.76 -31.90 -11.74
C SER A 3 0.65 -30.43 -11.32
N ARG A 4 1.34 -30.06 -10.22
CA ARG A 4 1.59 -28.66 -9.87
C ARG A 4 2.45 -28.04 -10.97
N ALA A 5 1.81 -27.29 -11.87
CA ALA A 5 2.53 -26.44 -12.81
C ALA A 5 3.47 -25.51 -12.01
N ARG A 6 4.77 -25.73 -12.10
CA ARG A 6 5.82 -24.78 -11.67
C ARG A 6 5.54 -23.47 -12.41
N ARG A 7 5.10 -22.45 -11.69
CA ARG A 7 5.12 -21.08 -12.22
C ARG A 7 6.57 -20.75 -12.54
N THR A 8 6.93 -20.83 -13.82
CA THR A 8 8.21 -20.32 -14.32
C THR A 8 8.31 -18.85 -13.96
N ARG A 9 9.32 -18.49 -13.15
CA ARG A 9 9.69 -17.09 -12.93
C ARG A 9 9.95 -16.47 -14.30
N PRO A 10 9.44 -15.25 -14.59
CA PRO A 10 9.80 -14.58 -15.84
C PRO A 10 11.32 -14.43 -15.89
N GLU A 11 11.91 -14.76 -17.05
CA GLU A 11 13.34 -14.70 -17.28
C GLU A 11 13.89 -13.31 -16.89
N ALA A 12 14.84 -13.29 -15.98
CA ALA A 12 15.56 -12.09 -15.61
C ALA A 12 16.56 -11.77 -16.72
N VAL A 13 16.37 -10.63 -17.39
CA VAL A 13 17.31 -10.15 -18.40
C VAL A 13 18.39 -9.33 -17.71
N VAL A 14 19.64 -9.79 -17.79
CA VAL A 14 20.80 -9.06 -17.25
C VAL A 14 21.16 -7.94 -18.22
N VAL A 15 20.95 -6.69 -17.83
CA VAL A 15 21.38 -5.52 -18.59
C VAL A 15 22.72 -5.04 -18.03
N GLN A 16 23.79 -5.22 -18.80
CA GLN A 16 25.11 -4.70 -18.46
C GLN A 16 25.14 -3.19 -18.76
N ARG A 17 25.23 -2.36 -17.73
CA ARG A 17 25.67 -0.96 -17.84
C ARG A 17 27.05 -0.82 -17.19
N PRO A 18 27.91 0.11 -17.70
CA PRO A 18 29.25 0.33 -17.10
C PRO A 18 29.08 0.68 -15.60
N GLY A 19 29.63 -0.19 -14.73
CA GLY A 19 29.72 0.07 -13.30
C GLY A 19 29.15 -0.98 -12.37
N ARG A 20 27.96 -1.58 -12.62
CA ARG A 20 27.39 -2.69 -11.81
C ARG A 20 26.38 -3.49 -12.62
N PRO A 21 26.42 -4.81 -12.59
CA PRO A 21 25.43 -5.64 -13.27
C PRO A 21 24.06 -5.46 -12.58
N ARG A 22 23.01 -5.14 -13.37
CA ARG A 22 21.64 -5.00 -12.89
C ARG A 22 20.75 -6.04 -13.54
N MET A 23 19.89 -6.64 -12.77
CA MET A 23 18.84 -7.53 -13.25
C MET A 23 17.54 -6.75 -13.40
N VAL A 24 16.88 -6.91 -14.54
CA VAL A 24 15.54 -6.40 -14.75
C VAL A 24 14.56 -7.49 -14.36
N MET A 25 13.78 -7.24 -13.31
CA MET A 25 12.85 -8.22 -12.76
C MET A 25 11.42 -7.69 -12.82
N TYR A 26 10.45 -8.60 -13.02
CA TYR A 26 9.05 -8.27 -12.90
C TYR A 26 8.63 -8.24 -11.41
N VAL A 27 8.47 -7.03 -10.87
CA VAL A 27 8.21 -6.82 -9.44
C VAL A 27 6.74 -6.43 -9.19
N PHE A 28 6.14 -5.62 -10.09
CA PHE A 28 4.80 -5.11 -9.89
C PHE A 28 3.77 -5.86 -10.73
N GLY A 29 2.98 -6.70 -10.07
CA GLY A 29 1.86 -7.42 -10.70
C GLY A 29 0.83 -6.48 -11.32
N ARG A 30 0.07 -6.97 -12.31
CA ARG A 30 -0.95 -6.18 -13.02
C ARG A 30 -1.98 -5.57 -12.07
N PHE A 31 -2.38 -6.32 -11.03
CA PHE A 31 -3.34 -5.84 -10.03
C PHE A 31 -2.80 -4.66 -9.21
N ILE A 32 -1.53 -4.72 -8.77
CA ILE A 32 -0.90 -3.63 -8.00
C ILE A 32 -0.85 -2.35 -8.82
N ARG A 33 -0.46 -2.45 -10.10
CA ARG A 33 -0.39 -1.31 -11.02
C ARG A 33 -1.77 -0.72 -11.28
N ALA A 34 -2.75 -1.56 -11.62
CA ALA A 34 -4.12 -1.13 -11.83
C ALA A 34 -4.70 -0.43 -10.59
N ALA A 35 -4.54 -1.03 -9.41
CA ALA A 35 -4.99 -0.44 -8.15
C ALA A 35 -4.29 0.90 -7.82
N HIS A 36 -3.02 1.05 -8.17
CA HIS A 36 -2.30 2.32 -8.02
C HIS A 36 -2.90 3.40 -8.93
N TRP A 37 -3.08 3.12 -10.22
CA TRP A 37 -3.60 4.10 -11.17
C TRP A 37 -5.07 4.43 -10.95
N ILE A 38 -5.90 3.44 -10.58
CA ILE A 38 -7.31 3.67 -10.23
C ILE A 38 -7.41 4.59 -9.00
N ARG A 39 -6.64 4.33 -7.94
CA ARG A 39 -6.64 5.20 -6.74
C ARG A 39 -6.19 6.61 -7.06
N ASN A 40 -5.16 6.78 -7.89
CA ASN A 40 -4.71 8.11 -8.30
C ASN A 40 -5.78 8.83 -9.12
N GLY A 41 -6.44 8.16 -10.06
CA GLY A 41 -7.56 8.72 -10.80
C GLY A 41 -8.72 9.13 -9.90
N LEU A 42 -9.08 8.29 -8.92
CA LEU A 42 -10.10 8.63 -7.92
C LEU A 42 -9.71 9.84 -7.07
N LEU A 43 -8.45 9.92 -6.60
CA LEU A 43 -7.97 11.06 -5.83
C LEU A 43 -8.01 12.36 -6.63
N ILE A 44 -7.56 12.34 -7.89
CA ILE A 44 -7.62 13.51 -8.77
C ILE A 44 -9.06 13.95 -8.97
N TRP A 45 -9.97 13.02 -9.28
CA TRP A 45 -11.39 13.32 -9.41
C TRP A 45 -11.99 13.91 -8.12
N LEU A 46 -11.68 13.32 -6.95
CA LEU A 46 -12.16 13.77 -5.65
C LEU A 46 -11.66 15.19 -5.32
N VAL A 47 -10.40 15.52 -5.66
CA VAL A 47 -9.87 16.87 -5.48
C VAL A 47 -10.61 17.87 -6.37
N ILE A 48 -10.75 17.59 -7.66
CA ILE A 48 -11.42 18.48 -8.61
C ILE A 48 -12.89 18.68 -8.22
N SER A 49 -13.61 17.60 -7.97
CA SER A 49 -15.03 17.66 -7.56
C SER A 49 -15.22 18.29 -6.18
N GLY A 50 -14.26 18.09 -5.25
CA GLY A 50 -14.26 18.71 -3.93
C GLY A 50 -14.12 20.23 -3.99
N PHE A 51 -13.22 20.76 -4.83
CA PHE A 51 -13.13 22.20 -5.07
C PHE A 51 -14.40 22.77 -5.69
N TYR A 52 -15.00 22.06 -6.64
CA TYR A 52 -16.28 22.48 -7.23
C TYR A 52 -17.41 22.50 -6.19
N LEU A 53 -17.47 21.48 -5.30
CA LEU A 53 -18.48 21.44 -4.23
C LEU A 53 -18.27 22.54 -3.17
N ALA A 54 -17.03 22.93 -2.92
CA ALA A 54 -16.71 24.03 -2.00
C ALA A 54 -17.08 25.39 -2.57
N ASN A 55 -16.92 25.61 -3.88
CA ASN A 55 -17.25 26.83 -4.59
C ASN A 55 -17.76 26.53 -6.01
N PRO A 56 -19.11 26.39 -6.19
CA PRO A 56 -19.70 26.02 -7.48
C PRO A 56 -19.58 27.15 -8.50
N PHE A 57 -18.43 27.23 -9.19
CA PHE A 57 -18.12 28.31 -10.15
C PHE A 57 -18.88 28.22 -11.47
N LEU A 58 -19.49 27.08 -11.80
CA LEU A 58 -20.36 26.91 -12.96
C LEU A 58 -21.82 27.37 -12.70
N ALA A 59 -22.18 27.59 -11.44
CA ALA A 59 -23.53 28.05 -11.06
C ALA A 59 -23.57 29.57 -11.05
N ARG A 60 -24.12 30.18 -12.11
CA ARG A 60 -24.25 31.64 -12.21
C ARG A 60 -25.23 32.24 -11.18
N ASN A 61 -26.27 31.51 -10.81
CA ASN A 61 -27.26 31.96 -9.84
C ASN A 61 -27.90 30.73 -9.17
N PRO A 62 -27.38 30.26 -8.01
CA PRO A 62 -27.82 29.02 -7.37
C PRO A 62 -29.30 29.06 -6.88
N VAL A 63 -29.91 30.24 -6.84
CA VAL A 63 -31.29 30.41 -6.37
C VAL A 63 -32.32 30.31 -7.50
N THR A 64 -31.96 30.68 -8.71
CA THR A 64 -32.92 30.80 -9.83
C THR A 64 -32.67 29.82 -10.99
N ASP A 65 -31.48 29.19 -11.05
CA ASP A 65 -31.12 28.30 -12.14
C ASP A 65 -31.20 26.83 -11.72
N THR A 66 -32.29 26.17 -12.14
CA THR A 66 -32.53 24.73 -11.88
C THR A 66 -31.48 23.84 -12.55
N SER A 67 -30.87 24.26 -13.66
CA SER A 67 -29.86 23.48 -14.38
C SER A 67 -28.54 23.40 -13.59
N SER A 68 -28.14 24.48 -12.92
CA SER A 68 -26.95 24.51 -12.08
C SER A 68 -27.09 23.69 -10.79
N ASN A 69 -28.30 23.62 -10.24
CA ASN A 69 -28.62 22.76 -9.10
C ASN A 69 -28.52 21.27 -9.48
N PHE A 70 -28.92 20.90 -10.70
CA PHE A 70 -28.79 19.54 -11.20
C PHE A 70 -27.33 19.13 -11.37
N VAL A 71 -26.48 19.97 -11.96
CA VAL A 71 -25.03 19.73 -12.06
C VAL A 71 -24.39 19.56 -10.70
N LEU A 72 -24.73 20.44 -9.73
CA LEU A 72 -24.22 20.34 -8.36
C LEU A 72 -24.61 19.01 -7.70
N ALA A 73 -25.86 18.58 -7.88
CA ALA A 73 -26.34 17.30 -7.35
C ALA A 73 -25.60 16.11 -7.98
N GLN A 74 -25.38 16.13 -9.29
CA GLN A 74 -24.61 15.09 -9.98
C GLN A 74 -23.15 15.04 -9.51
N VAL A 75 -22.46 16.18 -9.46
CA VAL A 75 -21.07 16.22 -9.01
C VAL A 75 -20.96 15.72 -7.57
N ARG A 76 -21.90 16.08 -6.69
CA ARG A 76 -21.95 15.57 -5.31
C ARG A 76 -22.14 14.05 -5.30
N GLY A 77 -23.07 13.52 -6.08
CA GLY A 77 -23.31 12.08 -6.18
C GLY A 77 -22.07 11.32 -6.65
N LEU A 78 -21.42 11.80 -7.71
CA LEU A 78 -20.18 11.21 -8.26
C LEU A 78 -19.01 11.33 -7.26
N HIS A 79 -18.90 12.45 -6.52
CA HIS A 79 -17.89 12.62 -5.49
C HIS A 79 -18.06 11.58 -4.37
N VAL A 80 -19.27 11.42 -3.85
CA VAL A 80 -19.58 10.44 -2.80
C VAL A 80 -19.32 9.01 -3.29
N MET A 81 -19.74 8.69 -4.52
CA MET A 81 -19.51 7.36 -5.10
C MET A 81 -18.02 7.06 -5.28
N ALA A 82 -17.24 8.02 -5.78
CA ALA A 82 -15.78 7.90 -5.87
C ALA A 82 -15.12 7.75 -4.49
N GLY A 83 -15.65 8.44 -3.47
CA GLY A 83 -15.22 8.30 -2.07
C GLY A 83 -15.42 6.88 -1.53
N TRP A 84 -16.59 6.26 -1.81
CA TRP A 84 -16.85 4.86 -1.43
C TRP A 84 -15.91 3.88 -2.15
N LEU A 85 -15.62 4.09 -3.42
CA LEU A 85 -14.65 3.28 -4.15
C LEU A 85 -13.24 3.42 -3.55
N LEU A 86 -12.82 4.65 -3.24
CA LEU A 86 -11.53 4.90 -2.59
C LEU A 86 -11.43 4.21 -1.24
N LEU A 87 -12.51 4.26 -0.43
CA LEU A 87 -12.58 3.56 0.85
C LEU A 87 -12.46 2.05 0.67
N ALA A 88 -13.18 1.45 -0.29
CA ALA A 88 -13.10 0.02 -0.56
C ALA A 88 -11.66 -0.41 -0.92
N PHE A 89 -10.98 0.32 -1.82
CA PHE A 89 -9.57 0.06 -2.14
C PHE A 89 -8.64 0.23 -0.92
N THR A 90 -8.94 1.20 -0.06
CA THR A 90 -8.17 1.45 1.16
C THR A 90 -8.33 0.30 2.16
N LEU A 91 -9.56 -0.18 2.39
CA LEU A 91 -9.84 -1.31 3.29
C LEU A 91 -9.18 -2.60 2.80
N VAL A 92 -9.25 -2.90 1.49
CA VAL A 92 -8.55 -4.05 0.90
C VAL A 92 -7.04 -3.95 1.15
N ARG A 93 -6.46 -2.76 1.00
CA ARG A 93 -5.03 -2.56 1.22
C ARG A 93 -4.64 -2.65 2.69
N ILE A 94 -5.45 -2.12 3.60
CA ILE A 94 -5.24 -2.28 5.06
C ILE A 94 -5.33 -3.75 5.45
N TYR A 95 -6.31 -4.48 4.91
CA TYR A 95 -6.42 -5.92 5.14
C TYR A 95 -5.13 -6.65 4.69
N GLN A 96 -4.62 -6.34 3.50
CA GLN A 96 -3.36 -6.91 3.02
C GLN A 96 -2.18 -6.55 3.93
N PHE A 97 -2.10 -5.29 4.37
CA PHE A 97 -1.05 -4.81 5.28
C PHE A 97 -1.03 -5.57 6.60
N LEU A 98 -2.22 -5.84 7.17
CA LEU A 98 -2.35 -6.47 8.49
C LEU A 98 -2.24 -7.99 8.42
N PHE A 99 -2.79 -8.63 7.38
CA PHE A 99 -3.09 -10.07 7.40
C PHE A 99 -2.42 -10.88 6.29
N ILE A 100 -1.77 -10.27 5.32
CA ILE A 100 -1.15 -11.02 4.22
C ILE A 100 0.37 -11.08 4.37
N ARG A 101 0.91 -12.31 4.43
CA ARG A 101 2.34 -12.60 4.44
C ARG A 101 2.93 -12.49 3.02
N ARG A 102 4.28 -12.44 2.91
CA ARG A 102 4.98 -12.44 1.62
C ARG A 102 4.68 -13.64 0.72
N ASP A 103 4.40 -14.79 1.32
CA ASP A 103 4.02 -16.02 0.63
C ASP A 103 2.54 -16.04 0.16
N GLY A 104 1.78 -14.97 0.42
CA GLY A 104 0.36 -14.85 0.09
C GLY A 104 -0.57 -15.59 1.05
N ARG A 105 -0.04 -16.19 2.13
CA ARG A 105 -0.84 -16.87 3.15
C ARG A 105 -1.37 -15.87 4.19
N LEU A 106 -2.43 -16.26 4.88
CA LEU A 106 -2.95 -15.53 6.04
C LEU A 106 -1.98 -15.63 7.22
N GLY A 107 -1.80 -14.51 7.92
CA GLY A 107 -0.94 -14.41 9.10
C GLY A 107 -0.56 -12.97 9.35
N LEU A 108 0.35 -12.71 10.29
CA LEU A 108 0.82 -11.34 10.54
C LEU A 108 1.44 -10.76 9.28
N GLY A 109 0.91 -9.63 8.82
CA GLY A 109 1.27 -9.00 7.55
C GLY A 109 2.78 -8.75 7.44
N ALA A 110 3.33 -9.01 6.26
CA ALA A 110 4.75 -8.81 6.00
C ALA A 110 5.20 -7.37 6.25
N GLU A 111 4.34 -6.41 5.91
CA GLU A 111 4.62 -5.00 6.11
C GLU A 111 4.55 -4.60 7.59
N LEU A 112 3.63 -5.18 8.36
CA LEU A 112 3.54 -4.93 9.81
C LEU A 112 4.77 -5.45 10.57
N ARG A 113 5.36 -6.56 10.12
CA ARG A 113 6.62 -7.09 10.67
C ARG A 113 7.82 -6.16 10.48
N MET A 114 7.73 -5.23 9.54
CA MET A 114 8.78 -4.24 9.29
C MET A 114 8.70 -3.02 10.22
N ALA A 115 7.63 -2.87 11.03
CA ALA A 115 7.44 -1.73 11.93
C ALA A 115 8.64 -1.42 12.85
N PRO A 116 9.42 -2.42 13.37
CA PRO A 116 10.62 -2.14 14.19
C PRO A 116 11.68 -1.28 13.49
N ILE A 117 11.65 -1.15 12.16
CA ILE A 117 12.59 -0.27 11.44
C ILE A 117 12.44 1.20 11.87
N LEU A 118 11.26 1.61 12.34
CA LEU A 118 11.02 2.97 12.86
C LEU A 118 11.84 3.27 14.12
N LEU A 119 12.22 2.24 14.87
CA LEU A 119 13.04 2.37 16.09
C LEU A 119 14.54 2.32 15.80
N ASN A 120 14.93 2.03 14.56
CA ASN A 120 16.32 1.90 14.16
C ASN A 120 16.92 3.27 13.80
N TRP A 121 17.57 3.92 14.78
CA TRP A 121 18.22 5.23 14.59
C TRP A 121 19.30 5.23 13.50
N LYS A 122 20.05 4.14 13.33
CA LYS A 122 21.07 4.01 12.30
C LYS A 122 20.43 4.06 10.90
N ALA A 123 19.29 3.39 10.70
CA ALA A 123 18.55 3.41 9.45
C ALA A 123 18.02 4.81 9.11
N TRP A 124 17.55 5.57 10.11
CA TRP A 124 17.14 6.96 9.94
C TRP A 124 18.30 7.85 9.50
N ARG A 125 19.42 7.79 10.21
CA ARG A 125 20.61 8.59 9.91
C ARG A 125 21.12 8.29 8.50
N ASP A 126 21.21 7.04 8.12
CA ASP A 126 21.74 6.63 6.81
C ASP A 126 20.80 7.05 5.67
N GLN A 127 19.48 6.99 5.89
CA GLN A 127 18.49 7.45 4.93
C GLN A 127 18.46 8.97 4.80
N LEU A 128 18.52 9.72 5.90
CA LEU A 128 18.57 11.16 5.88
C LEU A 128 19.86 11.66 5.21
N ALA A 129 21.02 11.06 5.52
CA ALA A 129 22.29 11.37 4.87
C ALA A 129 22.21 11.19 3.35
N PHE A 130 21.52 10.18 2.86
CA PHE A 130 21.29 9.97 1.43
C PHE A 130 20.43 11.09 0.83
N TYR A 131 19.31 11.46 1.45
CA TYR A 131 18.43 12.53 0.94
C TYR A 131 19.05 13.94 1.05
N LEU A 132 19.89 14.18 2.05
CA LEU A 132 20.66 15.42 2.20
C LEU A 132 21.90 15.45 1.32
N LEU A 133 22.08 14.49 0.39
CA LEU A 133 23.21 14.40 -0.53
C LEU A 133 24.57 14.17 0.14
N LEU A 134 24.62 13.87 1.43
CA LEU A 134 25.84 13.58 2.18
C LEU A 134 26.38 12.18 1.87
N ARG A 135 25.53 11.30 1.37
CA ARG A 135 25.87 9.92 0.97
C ARG A 135 25.49 9.69 -0.48
N ARG A 136 26.39 9.07 -1.26
CA ARG A 136 26.15 8.78 -2.70
C ARG A 136 25.36 7.50 -2.91
N ASP A 137 25.61 6.48 -2.09
CA ASP A 137 24.98 5.16 -2.22
C ASP A 137 23.66 5.11 -1.45
N HIS A 138 22.65 4.49 -2.08
CA HIS A 138 21.37 4.26 -1.40
C HIS A 138 21.58 3.26 -0.25
N PRO A 139 21.13 3.56 0.97
CA PRO A 139 21.31 2.64 2.09
C PRO A 139 20.48 1.37 1.85
N HIS A 140 21.11 0.21 2.09
CA HIS A 140 20.45 -1.09 2.07
C HIS A 140 19.96 -1.42 3.46
N PHE A 141 18.69 -1.80 3.58
CA PHE A 141 18.07 -2.16 4.85
C PHE A 141 17.93 -3.68 4.90
N THR A 142 18.66 -4.33 5.78
CA THR A 142 18.85 -5.81 5.84
C THR A 142 17.52 -6.58 6.02
N TYR A 143 16.51 -6.00 6.65
CA TYR A 143 15.25 -6.67 6.96
C TYR A 143 14.02 -6.03 6.31
N SER A 144 14.19 -4.98 5.49
CA SER A 144 13.07 -4.24 4.95
C SER A 144 13.34 -3.76 3.55
N ASN A 145 12.37 -3.96 2.65
CA ASN A 145 12.39 -3.37 1.32
C ASN A 145 12.17 -1.85 1.35
N TYR A 146 11.78 -1.31 2.52
CA TYR A 146 11.48 0.11 2.72
C TYR A 146 12.41 0.68 3.80
N GLY A 147 12.90 1.89 3.57
CA GLY A 147 13.54 2.66 4.63
C GLY A 147 12.54 3.18 5.67
N PRO A 148 13.01 3.62 6.85
CA PRO A 148 12.13 4.10 7.92
C PRO A 148 11.25 5.29 7.50
N LEU A 149 11.78 6.24 6.74
CA LEU A 149 11.01 7.37 6.22
C LEU A 149 9.90 6.92 5.27
N GLN A 150 10.19 5.98 4.37
CA GLN A 150 9.22 5.47 3.44
C GLN A 150 8.11 4.68 4.15
N TYR A 151 8.47 3.88 5.15
CA TYR A 151 7.50 3.15 5.96
C TYR A 151 6.59 4.10 6.75
N LEU A 152 7.15 5.15 7.38
CA LEU A 152 6.39 6.18 8.09
C LEU A 152 5.40 6.88 7.16
N VAL A 153 5.89 7.33 5.99
CA VAL A 153 5.06 8.04 5.00
C VAL A 153 3.91 7.17 4.51
N TYR A 154 4.13 5.88 4.25
CA TYR A 154 3.05 4.97 3.86
C TYR A 154 2.02 4.78 4.98
N THR A 155 2.45 4.65 6.22
CA THR A 155 1.55 4.54 7.38
C THR A 155 0.69 5.80 7.53
N LEU A 156 1.29 6.98 7.44
CA LEU A 156 0.58 8.27 7.46
C LEU A 156 -0.40 8.40 6.28
N LEU A 157 -0.03 7.95 5.10
CA LEU A 157 -0.90 7.98 3.92
C LEU A 157 -2.17 7.13 4.15
N TYR A 158 -2.04 5.91 4.70
CA TYR A 158 -3.21 5.08 5.01
C TYR A 158 -4.07 5.66 6.12
N ALA A 159 -3.46 6.26 7.14
CA ALA A 159 -4.17 6.99 8.18
C ALA A 159 -4.96 8.17 7.59
N ALA A 160 -4.34 8.96 6.72
CA ALA A 160 -4.99 10.08 6.03
C ALA A 160 -6.13 9.62 5.11
N LEU A 161 -5.97 8.47 4.40
CA LEU A 161 -7.05 7.88 3.60
C LEU A 161 -8.25 7.47 4.46
N LEU A 162 -8.03 6.95 5.67
CA LEU A 162 -9.11 6.66 6.60
C LEU A 162 -9.78 7.94 7.10
N VAL A 163 -8.99 8.94 7.50
CA VAL A 163 -9.52 10.23 7.98
C VAL A 163 -10.38 10.89 6.91
N ILE A 164 -9.90 10.98 5.66
CA ILE A 164 -10.67 11.64 4.59
C ILE A 164 -11.93 10.84 4.24
N SER A 165 -11.90 9.51 4.32
CA SER A 165 -13.05 8.66 4.08
C SER A 165 -14.10 8.80 5.19
N VAL A 166 -13.70 8.73 6.46
CA VAL A 166 -14.58 8.90 7.62
C VAL A 166 -15.24 10.28 7.60
N THR A 167 -14.45 11.34 7.41
CA THR A 167 -14.97 12.70 7.33
C THR A 167 -15.89 12.89 6.12
N GLY A 168 -15.60 12.24 4.99
CA GLY A 168 -16.46 12.26 3.80
C GLY A 168 -17.81 11.59 4.04
N ILE A 169 -17.87 10.46 4.74
CA ILE A 169 -19.13 9.79 5.13
C ILE A 169 -19.96 10.71 6.01
N LEU A 170 -19.34 11.32 7.02
CA LEU A 170 -20.04 12.25 7.93
C LEU A 170 -20.59 13.47 7.19
N LEU A 171 -19.85 14.04 6.24
CA LEU A 171 -20.30 15.16 5.41
C LEU A 171 -21.39 14.77 4.41
N ALA A 172 -21.44 13.52 3.97
CA ALA A 172 -22.47 13.01 3.09
C ALA A 172 -23.80 12.70 3.84
N ALA A 173 -23.73 12.44 5.16
CA ALA A 173 -24.87 12.00 5.96
C ALA A 173 -26.15 12.85 5.81
N PRO A 174 -26.11 14.20 5.78
CA PRO A 174 -27.31 15.02 5.62
C PRO A 174 -27.99 14.85 4.25
N TYR A 175 -27.31 14.31 3.25
CA TYR A 175 -27.78 14.18 1.86
C TYR A 175 -28.19 12.76 1.49
N VAL A 176 -27.92 11.77 2.36
CA VAL A 176 -28.18 10.35 2.09
C VAL A 176 -29.18 9.83 3.13
N GLN A 177 -30.35 9.41 2.65
CA GLN A 177 -31.38 8.84 3.50
C GLN A 177 -31.45 7.32 3.30
N GLY A 178 -31.18 6.56 4.37
CA GLY A 178 -31.24 5.09 4.36
C GLY A 178 -30.01 4.38 3.83
N GLY A 179 -30.03 3.04 3.91
CA GLY A 179 -28.97 2.15 3.43
C GLY A 179 -27.68 2.20 4.26
N LEU A 180 -26.63 1.60 3.68
CA LEU A 180 -25.31 1.48 4.32
C LEU A 180 -24.67 2.83 4.66
N ALA A 181 -24.93 3.86 3.85
CA ALA A 181 -24.34 5.18 4.07
C ALA A 181 -24.92 5.86 5.31
N SER A 182 -26.25 5.77 5.51
CA SER A 182 -26.92 6.28 6.73
C SER A 182 -26.51 5.49 7.98
N PHE A 183 -26.40 4.16 7.86
CA PHE A 183 -25.89 3.30 8.94
C PHE A 183 -24.44 3.68 9.31
N GLY A 184 -23.55 3.82 8.32
CA GLY A 184 -22.18 4.23 8.52
C GLY A 184 -22.06 5.61 9.17
N ALA A 185 -22.86 6.58 8.73
CA ALA A 185 -22.89 7.90 9.33
C ALA A 185 -23.37 7.86 10.80
N GLY A 186 -24.40 7.05 11.11
CA GLY A 186 -24.86 6.84 12.48
C GLY A 186 -23.79 6.24 13.39
N LEU A 187 -23.06 5.24 12.91
CA LEU A 187 -21.94 4.62 13.63
C LEU A 187 -20.80 5.59 13.91
N LEU A 188 -20.54 6.53 12.98
CA LEU A 188 -19.45 7.50 13.06
C LEU A 188 -19.86 8.80 13.80
N ARG A 189 -21.12 8.97 14.18
CA ARG A 189 -21.61 10.16 14.87
C ARG A 189 -20.84 10.52 16.15
N PRO A 190 -20.38 9.58 16.99
CA PRO A 190 -19.54 9.92 18.13
C PRO A 190 -18.25 10.65 17.75
N ILE A 191 -17.68 10.35 16.58
CA ILE A 191 -16.48 11.04 16.05
C ILE A 191 -16.84 12.48 15.66
N GLU A 192 -17.99 12.71 15.01
CA GLU A 192 -18.48 14.04 14.69
C GLU A 192 -18.63 14.92 15.96
N VAL A 193 -19.27 14.35 16.99
CA VAL A 193 -19.45 15.04 18.28
C VAL A 193 -18.11 15.35 18.94
N ALA A 194 -17.18 14.39 18.96
CA ALA A 194 -15.86 14.57 19.52
C ALA A 194 -15.03 15.65 18.80
N LEU A 195 -15.24 15.80 17.47
CA LEU A 195 -14.62 16.85 16.66
C LEU A 195 -15.29 18.22 16.81
N GLY A 196 -16.43 18.31 17.52
CA GLY A 196 -17.16 19.57 17.70
C GLY A 196 -18.12 19.92 16.57
N GLY A 197 -18.60 18.91 15.80
CA GLY A 197 -19.64 19.05 14.79
C GLY A 197 -19.14 19.15 13.35
N LEU A 198 -20.10 19.20 12.42
CA LEU A 198 -19.85 19.12 10.97
C LEU A 198 -18.94 20.23 10.41
N ALA A 199 -18.88 21.40 11.06
CA ALA A 199 -17.99 22.48 10.62
C ALA A 199 -16.53 22.07 10.75
N ASN A 200 -16.15 21.49 11.89
CA ASN A 200 -14.79 21.00 12.13
C ASN A 200 -14.47 19.75 11.30
N VAL A 201 -15.46 18.86 11.11
CA VAL A 201 -15.34 17.71 10.19
C VAL A 201 -15.02 18.20 8.77
N ARG A 202 -15.68 19.26 8.28
CA ARG A 202 -15.41 19.87 6.97
C ARG A 202 -14.02 20.46 6.91
N ALA A 203 -13.60 21.20 7.94
CA ALA A 203 -12.25 21.75 8.01
C ALA A 203 -11.18 20.64 7.95
N LEU A 204 -11.36 19.56 8.72
CA LEU A 204 -10.47 18.41 8.73
C LEU A 204 -10.44 17.71 7.36
N HIS A 205 -11.59 17.54 6.71
CA HIS A 205 -11.69 16.96 5.36
C HIS A 205 -10.89 17.77 4.34
N HIS A 206 -11.05 19.11 4.33
CA HIS A 206 -10.31 20.00 3.45
C HIS A 206 -8.82 20.01 3.77
N PHE A 207 -8.44 20.04 5.05
CA PHE A 207 -7.03 19.95 5.45
C PHE A 207 -6.39 18.65 4.95
N THR A 208 -7.09 17.53 5.10
CA THR A 208 -6.62 16.23 4.62
C THR A 208 -6.53 16.18 3.09
N MET A 209 -7.44 16.85 2.38
CA MET A 209 -7.35 17.02 0.91
C MET A 209 -6.06 17.75 0.52
N TRP A 210 -5.73 18.86 1.20
CA TRP A 210 -4.47 19.59 0.95
C TRP A 210 -3.25 18.74 1.24
N PHE A 211 -3.30 17.92 2.28
CA PHE A 211 -2.25 16.93 2.54
C PHE A 211 -2.03 16.01 1.33
N PHE A 212 -3.09 15.49 0.70
CA PHE A 212 -2.96 14.64 -0.50
C PHE A 212 -2.39 15.39 -1.70
N ILE A 213 -2.76 16.65 -1.91
CA ILE A 213 -2.21 17.47 -3.00
C ILE A 213 -0.70 17.63 -2.82
N VAL A 214 -0.27 18.09 -1.66
CA VAL A 214 1.15 18.29 -1.35
C VAL A 214 1.92 16.97 -1.38
N PHE A 215 1.35 15.91 -0.79
CA PHE A 215 1.92 14.59 -0.83
C PHE A 215 2.13 14.08 -2.27
N THR A 216 1.14 14.26 -3.15
CA THR A 216 1.23 13.81 -4.54
C THR A 216 2.36 14.51 -5.29
N LEU A 217 2.52 15.83 -5.10
CA LEU A 217 3.60 16.59 -5.71
C LEU A 217 4.98 16.11 -5.21
N ILE A 218 5.13 15.95 -3.91
CA ILE A 218 6.36 15.42 -3.30
C ILE A 218 6.62 13.98 -3.77
N HIS A 219 5.59 13.14 -3.84
CA HIS A 219 5.70 11.75 -4.28
C HIS A 219 6.20 11.66 -5.73
N ILE A 220 5.63 12.44 -6.64
CA ILE A 220 6.08 12.48 -8.04
C ILE A 220 7.52 12.95 -8.12
N TYR A 221 7.86 14.05 -7.43
CA TYR A 221 9.23 14.54 -7.38
C TYR A 221 10.22 13.48 -6.88
N MET A 222 9.90 12.83 -5.76
CA MET A 222 10.76 11.80 -5.16
C MET A 222 10.89 10.56 -6.06
N ALA A 223 9.82 10.17 -6.75
CA ALA A 223 9.85 9.05 -7.69
C ALA A 223 10.77 9.35 -8.88
N VAL A 224 10.64 10.55 -9.47
CA VAL A 224 11.51 11.02 -10.57
C VAL A 224 12.96 11.11 -10.10
N TRP A 225 13.19 11.83 -8.99
CA TRP A 225 14.53 12.04 -8.46
C TRP A 225 15.24 10.72 -8.12
N ASN A 226 14.53 9.79 -7.46
CA ASN A 226 15.09 8.50 -7.11
C ASN A 226 15.36 7.64 -8.34
N SER A 227 14.46 7.64 -9.33
CA SER A 227 14.65 6.91 -10.60
C SER A 227 15.87 7.42 -11.36
N LEU A 228 16.05 8.73 -11.46
CA LEU A 228 17.21 9.35 -12.13
C LEU A 228 18.51 9.09 -11.37
N ARG A 229 18.52 9.24 -10.05
CA ARG A 229 19.71 9.11 -9.22
C ARG A 229 20.20 7.67 -9.08
N THR A 230 19.28 6.73 -8.85
CA THR A 230 19.62 5.32 -8.61
C THR A 230 19.56 4.47 -9.88
N GLY A 231 18.89 4.94 -10.92
CA GLY A 231 18.64 4.20 -12.16
C GLY A 231 17.78 2.95 -11.97
N ASN A 232 16.94 2.91 -10.93
CA ASN A 232 16.11 1.74 -10.56
C ASN A 232 14.85 1.56 -11.41
N MET A 233 14.62 2.39 -12.44
CA MET A 233 13.43 2.34 -13.31
C MET A 233 12.12 2.31 -12.53
N LEU A 234 12.01 3.12 -11.45
CA LEU A 234 10.84 3.11 -10.56
C LEU A 234 9.56 3.59 -11.27
N ILE A 235 9.69 4.63 -12.11
CA ILE A 235 8.58 5.18 -12.89
C ILE A 235 8.15 4.17 -13.94
N GLU A 236 9.11 3.61 -14.67
CA GLU A 236 8.86 2.58 -15.66
C GLU A 236 8.26 1.33 -14.99
N GLY A 237 8.68 1.02 -13.77
CA GLY A 237 8.21 -0.13 -13.00
C GLY A 237 6.71 -0.06 -12.68
N ILE A 238 6.17 1.11 -12.31
CA ILE A 238 4.73 1.23 -12.01
C ILE A 238 3.87 1.26 -13.29
N ILE A 239 4.48 1.44 -14.45
CA ILE A 239 3.80 1.37 -15.75
C ILE A 239 3.96 -0.03 -16.35
N SER A 240 5.20 -0.52 -16.51
CA SER A 240 5.51 -1.79 -17.19
C SER A 240 5.44 -3.02 -16.28
N GLY A 241 5.72 -2.86 -14.99
CA GLY A 241 5.88 -3.92 -14.00
C GLY A 241 7.32 -4.33 -13.75
N PHE A 242 8.26 -3.86 -14.56
CA PHE A 242 9.67 -4.23 -14.46
C PHE A 242 10.48 -3.19 -13.68
N LYS A 243 11.38 -3.67 -12.83
CA LYS A 243 12.28 -2.84 -12.04
C LYS A 243 13.71 -3.34 -12.23
N ALA A 244 14.67 -2.41 -12.35
CA ALA A 244 16.08 -2.75 -12.32
C ALA A 244 16.53 -2.88 -10.85
N VAL A 245 17.06 -4.05 -10.49
CA VAL A 245 17.54 -4.37 -9.14
C VAL A 245 19.04 -4.68 -9.23
N ASP A 246 19.80 -4.26 -8.21
CA ASP A 246 21.23 -4.57 -8.10
C ASP A 246 21.40 -6.06 -7.78
N THR A 247 22.24 -6.77 -8.56
CA THR A 247 22.40 -8.23 -8.47
C THR A 247 22.98 -8.66 -7.12
N GLU A 248 23.79 -7.82 -6.48
CA GLU A 248 24.36 -8.13 -5.17
C GLU A 248 23.33 -8.07 -4.05
N VAL A 249 22.37 -7.12 -4.15
CA VAL A 249 21.30 -6.96 -3.17
C VAL A 249 20.32 -8.12 -3.22
N GLU A 250 20.00 -8.61 -4.42
CA GLU A 250 19.07 -9.74 -4.58
C GLU A 250 19.67 -11.02 -4.01
N ARG A 251 20.97 -11.28 -4.25
CA ARG A 251 21.67 -12.43 -3.66
C ARG A 251 21.72 -12.39 -2.14
N ALA A 252 21.92 -11.21 -1.55
CA ALA A 252 21.90 -11.04 -0.11
C ALA A 252 20.49 -11.27 0.46
N THR A 253 19.44 -10.80 -0.24
CA THR A 253 18.05 -11.00 0.17
C THR A 253 17.60 -12.47 0.02
N GLU A 254 18.05 -13.17 -1.01
CA GLU A 254 17.80 -14.61 -1.19
C GLU A 254 18.51 -15.45 -0.13
N ALA A 255 19.74 -15.09 0.27
CA ALA A 255 20.48 -15.77 1.32
C ALA A 255 19.83 -15.60 2.72
N ASP A 256 19.23 -14.42 3.01
CA ASP A 256 18.53 -14.17 4.26
C ASP A 256 17.15 -14.86 4.33
N VAL A 257 16.54 -15.17 3.18
CA VAL A 257 15.24 -15.88 3.11
C VAL A 257 15.42 -17.41 3.15
N ALA A 258 16.60 -17.92 2.82
CA ALA A 258 16.92 -19.35 2.80
C ALA A 258 16.83 -20.05 4.17
N PRO A 259 17.19 -19.43 5.34
CA PRO A 259 17.12 -20.12 6.64
C PRO A 259 15.70 -20.51 7.04
N ASP A 260 14.68 -19.72 6.71
CA ASP A 260 13.28 -20.05 7.05
C ASP A 260 12.74 -21.26 6.25
N ALA A 261 13.30 -21.54 5.09
CA ALA A 261 12.94 -22.71 4.28
C ALA A 261 13.65 -23.99 4.73
N ALA A 262 14.83 -23.88 5.34
CA ALA A 262 15.59 -25.02 5.86
C ALA A 262 15.00 -25.56 7.17
N ASP A 263 14.40 -24.71 8.02
CA ASP A 263 13.81 -25.11 9.29
C ASP A 263 12.49 -25.90 9.10
N ASP A 264 11.73 -25.60 8.06
CA ASP A 264 10.51 -26.35 7.72
C ASP A 264 10.81 -27.76 7.16
N THR A 265 11.95 -27.95 6.48
CA THR A 265 12.37 -29.25 5.95
C THR A 265 12.99 -30.16 7.03
N THR A 266 13.72 -29.60 8.01
CA THR A 266 14.26 -30.35 9.16
C THR A 266 13.18 -30.83 10.11
N ASN A 267 12.11 -30.05 10.31
CA ASN A 267 10.95 -30.46 11.12
C ASN A 267 10.08 -31.52 10.45
N ALA A 268 9.96 -31.52 9.12
CA ALA A 268 9.24 -32.56 8.38
C ALA A 268 10.00 -33.88 8.42
N THR A 269 11.32 -33.88 8.22
CA THR A 269 12.16 -35.08 8.22
C THR A 269 12.26 -35.71 9.61
N SER A 270 12.31 -34.90 10.68
CA SER A 270 12.34 -35.36 12.08
C SER A 270 11.01 -36.03 12.50
N LYS A 271 9.87 -35.58 11.97
CA LYS A 271 8.57 -36.23 12.23
C LYS A 271 8.41 -37.56 11.50
N ASP A 272 8.91 -37.67 10.28
CA ASP A 272 8.86 -38.92 9.50
C ASP A 272 9.81 -39.99 10.07
N THR A 273 10.98 -39.61 10.56
CA THR A 273 11.92 -40.54 11.21
C THR A 273 11.39 -41.06 12.55
N LYS A 274 10.67 -40.21 13.34
CA LYS A 274 9.99 -40.65 14.57
C LYS A 274 8.77 -41.57 14.31
N ALA A 275 8.08 -41.36 13.20
CA ALA A 275 6.95 -42.23 12.81
C ALA A 275 7.43 -43.61 12.35
N GLN A 276 8.51 -43.70 11.58
CA GLN A 276 9.10 -44.95 11.13
C GLN A 276 9.76 -45.73 12.28
N GLY A 277 10.44 -45.06 13.23
CA GLY A 277 11.00 -45.71 14.42
C GLY A 277 9.96 -46.33 15.33
N LYS A 278 8.75 -45.74 15.42
CA LYS A 278 7.61 -46.27 16.21
C LYS A 278 6.91 -47.47 15.54
N ALA A 279 6.94 -47.53 14.20
CA ALA A 279 6.37 -48.67 13.45
C ALA A 279 7.26 -49.92 13.52
N GLN A 280 8.59 -49.76 13.50
CA GLN A 280 9.53 -50.91 13.63
C GLN A 280 9.64 -51.43 15.06
N GLY A 281 9.45 -50.59 16.09
CA GLY A 281 9.42 -51.06 17.49
C GLY A 281 8.24 -51.94 17.85
N LYS A 282 7.08 -51.76 17.14
CA LYS A 282 5.87 -52.57 17.36
C LYS A 282 5.88 -53.94 16.66
N ALA A 283 6.71 -54.09 15.61
CA ALA A 283 6.82 -55.35 14.87
C ALA A 283 7.77 -56.36 15.53
N LYS A 284 8.67 -55.94 16.45
CA LYS A 284 9.59 -56.84 17.20
C LYS A 284 9.03 -57.37 18.54
N GLY A 285 7.90 -56.85 19.02
CA GLY A 285 7.30 -57.25 20.31
C GLY A 285 6.24 -58.36 20.21
N SER A 286 5.95 -58.89 19.00
CA SER A 286 4.90 -59.92 18.82
C SER A 286 5.43 -61.34 18.48
N LYS A 287 6.71 -61.62 18.80
CA LYS A 287 7.25 -63.00 18.72
C LYS A 287 8.03 -63.27 20.00
N ARG A 288 7.29 -63.58 21.07
CA ARG A 288 7.68 -64.42 22.19
C ARG A 288 6.43 -64.96 22.88
#